data_8f0be2e8ed54ca3f0fe366ed81b5f64c
#
_entry.id   8f0be2e8ed54ca3f0fe366ed81b5f64c
#
_cell.length_a   1.000
_cell.length_b   1.000
_cell.length_c   1.000
_cell.angle_alpha   90.00
_cell.angle_beta   90.00
_cell.angle_gamma   90.00
#
_symmetry.space_group_name_H-M   'P 1'
#
loop_
_entity.id
_entity.type
_entity.pdbx_description
1 polymer ?
#
loop_
_entity_poly.entity_id
_entity_poly.type
_entity_poly.pdbx_seq_one_letter_code
_entity_poly.pdbx_strand_id
1 'polypeptide(L)'
;YGNVNKKGIYLDETVTRMCSTHRNMFCMLVQQLLNEGKTGKALKALRKCKEMLPPENIPYNEFDYRIAELWLAVGQKQEAARVSKSIIERSFKYLRWAPTLKETRMSHVMSDIRRVISAIYNSYDLLVRADSKQAKALELSLQGMDQLPAVQMVMNWIQQQQQQQQNSALFGNSALFSMGGDAEAGEEEEEY
;
A
#
# COMPACT_ATOMS: atom_id res chain seq x y z
N TYR A 1 -25.57 -1.04 -9.02
CA TYR A 1 -24.59 -0.05 -9.48
C TYR A 1 -24.93 0.49 -10.88
N GLY A 2 -26.17 0.93 -11.06
CA GLY A 2 -26.59 1.53 -12.33
C GLY A 2 -25.82 2.82 -12.60
N ASN A 3 -25.33 2.97 -13.85
CA ASN A 3 -24.75 4.22 -14.35
C ASN A 3 -23.39 4.65 -13.79
N VAL A 4 -22.71 3.88 -12.93
CA VAL A 4 -21.39 4.21 -12.40
C VAL A 4 -20.35 4.47 -13.50
N ASN A 5 -20.55 3.87 -14.67
CA ASN A 5 -19.70 4.03 -15.84
C ASN A 5 -20.07 5.21 -16.76
N LYS A 6 -21.11 5.99 -16.44
CA LYS A 6 -21.47 7.17 -17.24
C LYS A 6 -20.54 8.35 -16.90
N LYS A 7 -20.21 9.14 -17.94
CA LYS A 7 -19.42 10.35 -17.76
C LYS A 7 -20.17 11.42 -16.98
N GLY A 8 -19.43 12.18 -16.15
CA GLY A 8 -19.95 13.37 -15.47
C GLY A 8 -20.83 13.07 -14.25
N ILE A 9 -20.85 11.85 -13.75
CA ILE A 9 -21.53 11.51 -12.50
C ILE A 9 -20.65 11.84 -11.29
N TYR A 10 -21.28 12.33 -10.24
CA TYR A 10 -20.65 12.44 -8.93
C TYR A 10 -20.84 11.11 -8.17
N LEU A 11 -19.76 10.58 -7.65
CA LEU A 11 -19.75 9.41 -6.76
C LEU A 11 -19.22 9.87 -5.40
N ASP A 12 -19.98 9.64 -4.35
CA ASP A 12 -19.53 9.87 -3.00
C ASP A 12 -18.42 8.87 -2.59
N GLU A 13 -17.83 9.12 -1.44
CA GLU A 13 -16.73 8.28 -0.94
C GLU A 13 -17.16 6.84 -0.69
N THR A 14 -18.39 6.63 -0.18
CA THR A 14 -18.93 5.29 0.10
C THR A 14 -19.10 4.49 -1.18
N VAL A 15 -19.71 5.09 -2.21
CA VAL A 15 -19.89 4.45 -3.52
C VAL A 15 -18.52 4.17 -4.16
N THR A 16 -17.59 5.12 -4.10
CA THR A 16 -16.22 4.94 -4.62
C THR A 16 -15.51 3.77 -3.94
N ARG A 17 -15.61 3.65 -2.61
CA ARG A 17 -15.04 2.54 -1.84
C ARG A 17 -15.68 1.20 -2.21
N MET A 18 -17.01 1.15 -2.36
CA MET A 18 -17.70 -0.05 -2.82
C MET A 18 -17.26 -0.46 -4.23
N CYS A 19 -17.08 0.49 -5.14
CA CYS A 19 -16.55 0.23 -6.47
C CYS A 19 -15.12 -0.33 -6.44
N SER A 20 -14.27 0.18 -5.55
CA SER A 20 -12.91 -0.36 -5.33
C SER A 20 -12.96 -1.80 -4.81
N THR A 21 -13.89 -2.13 -3.91
CA THR A 21 -14.12 -3.51 -3.47
C THR A 21 -14.51 -4.43 -4.63
N HIS A 22 -15.42 -3.98 -5.52
CA HIS A 22 -15.78 -4.76 -6.71
C HIS A 22 -14.61 -4.95 -7.66
N ARG A 23 -13.77 -3.93 -7.82
CA ARG A 23 -12.54 -4.02 -8.61
C ARG A 23 -11.62 -5.11 -8.05
N ASN A 24 -11.48 -5.19 -6.74
CA ASN A 24 -10.73 -6.27 -6.10
C ASN A 24 -11.35 -7.66 -6.33
N MET A 25 -12.68 -7.78 -6.32
CA MET A 25 -13.35 -9.05 -6.66
C MET A 25 -13.05 -9.47 -8.11
N PHE A 26 -13.02 -8.53 -9.05
CA PHE A 26 -12.55 -8.81 -10.41
C PHE A 26 -11.10 -9.29 -10.43
N CYS A 27 -10.21 -8.71 -9.62
CA CYS A 27 -8.82 -9.18 -9.50
C CYS A 27 -8.78 -10.65 -9.03
N MET A 28 -9.55 -11.01 -8.02
CA MET A 28 -9.62 -12.39 -7.51
C MET A 28 -10.13 -13.36 -8.59
N LEU A 29 -11.19 -13.00 -9.31
CA LEU A 29 -11.73 -13.79 -10.43
C LEU A 29 -10.68 -13.98 -11.52
N VAL A 30 -10.02 -12.90 -11.93
CA VAL A 30 -8.99 -12.93 -12.98
C VAL A 30 -7.82 -13.79 -12.57
N GLN A 31 -7.35 -13.69 -11.32
CA GLN A 31 -6.27 -14.53 -10.79
C GLN A 31 -6.66 -16.00 -10.84
N GLN A 32 -7.87 -16.34 -10.43
CA GLN A 32 -8.35 -17.74 -10.48
C GLN A 32 -8.43 -18.26 -11.92
N LEU A 33 -8.92 -17.44 -12.86
CA LEU A 33 -8.97 -17.81 -14.27
C LEU A 33 -7.57 -18.03 -14.88
N LEU A 34 -6.57 -17.26 -14.45
CA LEU A 34 -5.18 -17.45 -14.84
C LEU A 34 -4.59 -18.73 -14.26
N ASN A 35 -4.86 -19.04 -13.00
CA ASN A 35 -4.44 -20.29 -12.35
C ASN A 35 -5.02 -21.52 -13.05
N GLU A 36 -6.22 -21.41 -13.63
CA GLU A 36 -6.87 -22.45 -14.43
C GLU A 36 -6.42 -22.47 -15.91
N GLY A 37 -5.46 -21.63 -16.30
CA GLY A 37 -4.99 -21.51 -17.69
C GLY A 37 -5.98 -20.84 -18.64
N LYS A 38 -7.07 -20.25 -18.13
CA LYS A 38 -8.15 -19.64 -18.92
C LYS A 38 -7.86 -18.16 -19.28
N THR A 39 -6.69 -17.87 -19.87
CA THR A 39 -6.21 -16.50 -20.17
C THR A 39 -7.21 -15.68 -20.97
N GLY A 40 -7.90 -16.28 -21.95
CA GLY A 40 -8.91 -15.56 -22.74
C GLY A 40 -10.12 -15.09 -21.93
N LYS A 41 -10.56 -15.88 -20.92
CA LYS A 41 -11.61 -15.47 -19.99
C LYS A 41 -11.12 -14.40 -19.02
N ALA A 42 -9.89 -14.53 -18.52
CA ALA A 42 -9.21 -13.53 -17.68
C ALA A 42 -9.16 -12.15 -18.37
N LEU A 43 -8.75 -12.12 -19.64
CA LEU A 43 -8.74 -10.89 -20.45
C LEU A 43 -10.13 -10.27 -20.60
N LYS A 44 -11.17 -11.09 -20.85
CA LYS A 44 -12.56 -10.61 -20.93
C LYS A 44 -13.02 -10.02 -19.61
N ALA A 45 -12.69 -10.64 -18.48
CA ALA A 45 -13.03 -10.14 -17.15
C ALA A 45 -12.35 -8.80 -16.84
N LEU A 46 -11.06 -8.63 -17.18
CA LEU A 46 -10.34 -7.36 -17.02
C LEU A 46 -10.95 -6.24 -17.88
N ARG A 47 -11.29 -6.52 -19.14
CA ARG A 47 -11.97 -5.55 -20.01
C ARG A 47 -13.32 -5.14 -19.44
N LYS A 48 -14.10 -6.12 -18.92
CA LYS A 48 -15.40 -5.84 -18.30
C LYS A 48 -15.25 -5.02 -17.01
N CYS A 49 -14.25 -5.30 -16.18
CA CYS A 49 -13.93 -4.50 -15.02
C CYS A 49 -13.67 -3.03 -15.41
N LYS A 50 -12.82 -2.79 -16.40
CA LYS A 50 -12.48 -1.45 -16.88
C LYS A 50 -13.70 -0.71 -17.46
N GLU A 51 -14.57 -1.42 -18.19
CA GLU A 51 -15.82 -0.87 -18.75
C GLU A 51 -16.81 -0.45 -17.66
N MET A 52 -16.97 -1.30 -16.65
CA MET A 52 -17.95 -1.06 -15.57
C MET A 52 -17.43 -0.08 -14.50
N LEU A 53 -16.12 -0.06 -14.26
CA LEU A 53 -15.46 0.74 -13.24
C LEU A 53 -14.35 1.59 -13.88
N PRO A 54 -14.71 2.53 -14.78
CA PRO A 54 -13.72 3.29 -15.54
C PRO A 54 -12.91 4.19 -14.61
N PRO A 55 -11.59 4.33 -14.86
CA PRO A 55 -10.70 5.11 -14.00
C PRO A 55 -10.99 6.61 -14.02
N GLU A 56 -11.74 7.09 -15.00
CA GLU A 56 -12.21 8.47 -15.09
C GLU A 56 -13.21 8.82 -13.98
N ASN A 57 -14.05 7.86 -13.57
CA ASN A 57 -15.05 8.02 -12.52
C ASN A 57 -14.54 7.44 -11.18
N ILE A 58 -13.78 6.34 -11.25
CA ILE A 58 -13.25 5.62 -10.09
C ILE A 58 -11.74 5.51 -10.27
N PRO A 59 -10.99 6.56 -9.90
CA PRO A 59 -9.53 6.59 -10.07
C PRO A 59 -8.87 5.42 -9.37
N TYR A 60 -7.77 4.91 -9.95
CA TYR A 60 -6.94 3.90 -9.30
C TYR A 60 -6.33 4.44 -8.00
N ASN A 61 -6.30 3.60 -6.97
CA ASN A 61 -5.71 3.90 -5.67
C ASN A 61 -4.49 3.02 -5.40
N GLU A 62 -3.91 3.14 -4.22
CA GLU A 62 -2.71 2.42 -3.79
C GLU A 62 -2.86 0.89 -3.75
N PHE A 63 -4.08 0.37 -3.74
CA PHE A 63 -4.35 -1.07 -3.74
C PHE A 63 -4.51 -1.65 -5.15
N ASP A 64 -4.69 -0.80 -6.15
CA ASP A 64 -5.02 -1.21 -7.52
C ASP A 64 -3.80 -1.66 -8.36
N TYR A 65 -2.56 -1.68 -7.80
CA TYR A 65 -1.38 -2.16 -8.53
C TYR A 65 -1.54 -3.62 -9.01
N ARG A 66 -2.34 -4.43 -8.31
CA ARG A 66 -2.68 -5.80 -8.73
C ARG A 66 -3.38 -5.85 -10.08
N ILE A 67 -4.16 -4.83 -10.44
CA ILE A 67 -4.78 -4.73 -11.79
C ILE A 67 -3.70 -4.58 -12.86
N ALA A 68 -2.68 -3.76 -12.61
CA ALA A 68 -1.55 -3.61 -13.54
C ALA A 68 -0.80 -4.94 -13.72
N GLU A 69 -0.57 -5.66 -12.63
CA GLU A 69 0.04 -6.98 -12.63
C GLU A 69 -0.78 -7.99 -13.47
N LEU A 70 -2.10 -8.02 -13.28
CA LEU A 70 -2.99 -8.90 -14.05
C LEU A 70 -3.08 -8.53 -15.53
N TRP A 71 -3.06 -7.22 -15.88
CA TRP A 71 -2.94 -6.79 -17.28
C TRP A 71 -1.62 -7.25 -17.91
N LEU A 72 -0.54 -7.21 -17.14
CA LEU A 72 0.76 -7.70 -17.59
C LEU A 72 0.75 -9.23 -17.80
N ALA A 73 0.13 -9.97 -16.87
CA ALA A 73 0.01 -11.42 -16.93
C ALA A 73 -0.79 -11.92 -18.14
N VAL A 74 -1.80 -11.14 -18.59
CA VAL A 74 -2.53 -11.45 -19.84
C VAL A 74 -1.90 -10.85 -21.09
N GLY A 75 -0.66 -10.34 -21.00
CA GLY A 75 0.10 -9.80 -22.13
C GLY A 75 -0.27 -8.38 -22.58
N GLN A 76 -1.12 -7.67 -21.84
CA GLN A 76 -1.59 -6.32 -22.20
C GLN A 76 -0.69 -5.24 -21.58
N LYS A 77 0.55 -5.15 -22.04
CA LYS A 77 1.60 -4.24 -21.53
C LYS A 77 1.16 -2.78 -21.48
N GLN A 78 0.48 -2.29 -22.52
CA GLN A 78 0.04 -0.89 -22.59
C GLN A 78 -0.98 -0.56 -21.49
N GLU A 79 -1.91 -1.48 -21.17
CA GLU A 79 -2.88 -1.28 -20.10
C GLU A 79 -2.18 -1.35 -18.73
N ALA A 80 -1.26 -2.28 -18.54
CA ALA A 80 -0.46 -2.36 -17.33
C ALA A 80 0.33 -1.06 -17.09
N ALA A 81 1.00 -0.53 -18.11
CA ALA A 81 1.74 0.73 -18.02
C ALA A 81 0.82 1.91 -17.68
N ARG A 82 -0.38 1.98 -18.28
CA ARG A 82 -1.35 3.04 -18.02
C ARG A 82 -1.82 3.03 -16.57
N VAL A 83 -2.18 1.85 -16.04
CA VAL A 83 -2.60 1.68 -14.64
C VAL A 83 -1.47 2.06 -13.69
N SER A 84 -0.27 1.51 -13.89
CA SER A 84 0.91 1.77 -13.05
C SER A 84 1.24 3.27 -13.00
N LYS A 85 1.29 3.92 -14.16
CA LYS A 85 1.54 5.37 -14.25
C LYS A 85 0.49 6.19 -13.50
N SER A 86 -0.80 5.84 -13.66
CA SER A 86 -1.91 6.53 -12.98
C SER A 86 -1.80 6.42 -11.45
N ILE A 87 -1.43 5.25 -10.94
CA ILE A 87 -1.21 5.04 -9.49
C ILE A 87 -0.03 5.88 -9.02
N ILE A 88 1.10 5.86 -9.70
CA ILE A 88 2.31 6.61 -9.35
C ILE A 88 2.00 8.12 -9.30
N GLU A 89 1.39 8.67 -10.34
CA GLU A 89 1.07 10.11 -10.42
C GLU A 89 0.10 10.54 -9.30
N ARG A 90 -0.91 9.72 -9.01
CA ARG A 90 -1.85 9.99 -7.92
C ARG A 90 -1.17 9.88 -6.55
N SER A 91 -0.31 8.90 -6.37
CA SER A 91 0.46 8.70 -5.15
C SER A 91 1.39 9.88 -4.87
N PHE A 92 2.09 10.40 -5.87
CA PHE A 92 2.89 11.62 -5.71
C PHE A 92 2.05 12.85 -5.36
N LYS A 93 0.85 12.99 -5.93
CA LYS A 93 -0.07 14.07 -5.52
C LYS A 93 -0.45 13.96 -4.05
N TYR A 94 -0.73 12.74 -3.57
CA TYR A 94 -1.04 12.48 -2.17
C TYR A 94 0.14 12.83 -1.26
N LEU A 95 1.37 12.39 -1.59
CA LEU A 95 2.57 12.67 -0.81
C LEU A 95 2.91 14.17 -0.72
N ARG A 96 2.56 14.95 -1.74
CA ARG A 96 2.73 16.42 -1.71
C ARG A 96 1.63 17.11 -0.90
N TRP A 97 0.44 16.54 -0.88
CA TRP A 97 -0.70 17.09 -0.13
C TRP A 97 -0.65 16.75 1.37
N ALA A 98 -0.26 15.54 1.74
CA ALA A 98 -0.30 15.06 3.12
C ALA A 98 0.38 16.02 4.13
N PRO A 99 1.57 16.62 3.84
CA PRO A 99 2.22 17.54 4.76
C PRO A 99 1.46 18.86 5.01
N THR A 100 0.46 19.18 4.21
CA THR A 100 -0.38 20.38 4.41
C THR A 100 -1.43 20.20 5.50
N LEU A 101 -1.59 18.96 6.01
CA LEU A 101 -2.51 18.65 7.09
C LEU A 101 -1.99 19.18 8.42
N LYS A 102 -2.91 19.54 9.32
CA LYS A 102 -2.59 19.89 10.70
C LYS A 102 -1.94 18.67 11.42
N GLU A 103 -1.03 18.95 12.32
CA GLU A 103 -0.28 17.97 13.09
C GLU A 103 -1.18 16.91 13.78
N THR A 104 -2.32 17.35 14.33
CA THR A 104 -3.32 16.45 14.95
C THR A 104 -3.92 15.41 14.01
N ARG A 105 -3.91 15.65 12.69
CA ARG A 105 -4.38 14.70 11.68
C ARG A 105 -3.26 13.87 11.07
N MET A 106 -2.03 14.29 11.27
CA MET A 106 -0.87 13.64 10.64
C MET A 106 -0.69 12.20 11.13
N SER A 107 -0.89 11.93 12.43
CA SER A 107 -0.80 10.58 13.00
C SER A 107 -1.74 9.58 12.32
N HIS A 108 -2.93 10.04 11.92
CA HIS A 108 -3.93 9.18 11.26
C HIS A 108 -3.56 8.83 9.81
N VAL A 109 -2.78 9.66 9.13
CA VAL A 109 -2.40 9.43 7.72
C VAL A 109 -1.04 8.78 7.54
N MET A 110 -0.27 8.57 8.62
CA MET A 110 1.05 7.95 8.54
C MET A 110 1.03 6.55 7.90
N SER A 111 0.06 5.72 8.28
CA SER A 111 -0.11 4.39 7.70
C SER A 111 -0.48 4.47 6.22
N ASP A 112 -1.27 5.48 5.82
CA ASP A 112 -1.65 5.72 4.44
C ASP A 112 -0.45 6.16 3.61
N ILE A 113 0.37 7.07 4.14
CA ILE A 113 1.61 7.51 3.47
C ILE A 113 2.54 6.30 3.22
N ARG A 114 2.71 5.41 4.20
CA ARG A 114 3.50 4.17 4.01
C ARG A 114 2.95 3.29 2.89
N ARG A 115 1.61 3.08 2.85
CA ARG A 115 0.97 2.31 1.78
C ARG A 115 1.16 2.95 0.42
N VAL A 116 1.01 4.26 0.34
CA VAL A 116 1.21 5.03 -0.89
C VAL A 116 2.65 4.93 -1.40
N ILE A 117 3.64 5.00 -0.51
CA ILE A 117 5.07 4.79 -0.86
C ILE A 117 5.26 3.38 -1.44
N SER A 118 4.75 2.34 -0.76
CA SER A 118 4.83 0.96 -1.24
C SER A 118 4.14 0.78 -2.60
N ALA A 119 3.00 1.44 -2.81
CA ALA A 119 2.28 1.40 -4.09
C ALA A 119 3.08 2.04 -5.23
N ILE A 120 3.85 3.11 -4.96
CA ILE A 120 4.75 3.72 -5.95
C ILE A 120 5.81 2.70 -6.39
N TYR A 121 6.51 2.05 -5.44
CA TYR A 121 7.55 1.07 -5.78
C TYR A 121 6.99 -0.12 -6.55
N ASN A 122 5.89 -0.72 -6.08
CA ASN A 122 5.25 -1.84 -6.76
C ASN A 122 4.79 -1.46 -8.18
N SER A 123 4.17 -0.29 -8.32
CA SER A 123 3.70 0.19 -9.63
C SER A 123 4.86 0.56 -10.55
N TYR A 124 5.98 1.03 -10.02
CA TYR A 124 7.16 1.34 -10.80
C TYR A 124 7.83 0.08 -11.35
N ASP A 125 7.99 -0.98 -10.54
CA ASP A 125 8.49 -2.27 -11.04
C ASP A 125 7.63 -2.80 -12.19
N LEU A 126 6.30 -2.75 -12.04
CA LEU A 126 5.37 -3.15 -13.09
C LEU A 126 5.50 -2.27 -14.34
N LEU A 127 5.71 -0.97 -14.17
CA LEU A 127 5.91 -0.04 -15.28
C LEU A 127 7.22 -0.33 -16.03
N VAL A 128 8.30 -0.62 -15.32
CA VAL A 128 9.58 -1.04 -15.93
C VAL A 128 9.39 -2.27 -16.81
N ARG A 129 8.65 -3.26 -16.32
CA ARG A 129 8.35 -4.51 -17.05
C ARG A 129 7.38 -4.31 -18.23
N ALA A 130 6.48 -3.35 -18.13
CA ALA A 130 5.48 -3.04 -19.14
C ALA A 130 6.01 -2.10 -20.22
N ASP A 131 6.67 -1.00 -19.82
CA ASP A 131 7.19 0.07 -20.68
C ASP A 131 8.37 0.78 -20.02
N SER A 132 9.56 0.27 -20.25
CA SER A 132 10.81 0.80 -19.67
C SER A 132 11.10 2.26 -20.06
N LYS A 133 10.60 2.74 -21.21
CA LYS A 133 10.79 4.12 -21.65
C LYS A 133 9.96 5.09 -20.78
N GLN A 134 8.70 4.74 -20.49
CA GLN A 134 7.88 5.53 -19.59
C GLN A 134 8.39 5.47 -18.14
N ALA A 135 8.94 4.33 -17.71
CA ALA A 135 9.56 4.18 -16.39
C ALA A 135 10.74 5.13 -16.20
N LYS A 136 11.65 5.21 -17.19
CA LYS A 136 12.80 6.14 -17.18
C LYS A 136 12.37 7.60 -17.04
N ALA A 137 11.24 8.00 -17.63
CA ALA A 137 10.73 9.35 -17.50
C ALA A 137 10.29 9.72 -16.06
N LEU A 138 10.00 8.72 -15.23
CA LEU A 138 9.62 8.91 -13.81
C LEU A 138 10.80 8.72 -12.85
N GLU A 139 11.94 8.26 -13.32
CA GLU A 139 13.10 7.92 -12.49
C GLU A 139 13.58 9.11 -11.64
N LEU A 140 13.68 10.29 -12.21
CA LEU A 140 14.05 11.52 -11.50
C LEU A 140 13.06 11.85 -10.36
N SER A 141 11.77 11.61 -10.58
CA SER A 141 10.76 11.83 -9.55
C SER A 141 10.87 10.82 -8.41
N LEU A 142 11.32 9.60 -8.71
CA LEU A 142 11.56 8.56 -7.70
C LEU A 142 12.84 8.83 -6.91
N GLN A 143 13.91 9.26 -7.56
CA GLN A 143 15.17 9.60 -6.90
C GLN A 143 15.01 10.76 -5.90
N GLY A 144 14.10 11.71 -6.16
CA GLY A 144 13.77 12.80 -5.24
C GLY A 144 12.65 12.49 -4.25
N MET A 145 12.13 11.28 -4.22
CA MET A 145 10.99 10.93 -3.37
C MET A 145 11.32 10.96 -1.87
N ASP A 146 12.51 10.56 -1.49
CA ASP A 146 13.03 10.58 -0.13
C ASP A 146 13.13 11.99 0.45
N GLN A 147 13.22 13.01 -0.40
CA GLN A 147 13.25 14.41 -0.01
C GLN A 147 11.84 15.00 0.23
N LEU A 148 10.80 14.28 -0.10
CA LEU A 148 9.44 14.75 0.16
C LEU A 148 9.16 14.78 1.67
N PRO A 149 8.62 15.89 2.21
CA PRO A 149 8.35 16.00 3.64
C PRO A 149 7.52 14.86 4.22
N ALA A 150 6.51 14.38 3.50
CA ALA A 150 5.71 13.25 3.92
C ALA A 150 6.54 11.96 4.08
N VAL A 151 7.51 11.73 3.21
CA VAL A 151 8.39 10.55 3.27
C VAL A 151 9.34 10.67 4.45
N GLN A 152 9.95 11.84 4.64
CA GLN A 152 10.83 12.11 5.78
C GLN A 152 10.09 11.95 7.12
N MET A 153 8.85 12.43 7.22
CA MET A 153 8.01 12.24 8.41
C MET A 153 7.79 10.75 8.73
N VAL A 154 7.50 9.93 7.74
CA VAL A 154 7.35 8.47 7.92
C VAL A 154 8.67 7.83 8.32
N MET A 155 9.78 8.21 7.71
CA MET A 155 11.11 7.69 8.05
C MET A 155 11.45 8.00 9.52
N ASN A 156 11.26 9.24 9.96
CA ASN A 156 11.47 9.66 11.34
C ASN A 156 10.55 8.90 12.32
N TRP A 157 9.29 8.73 11.96
CA TRP A 157 8.33 7.98 12.77
C TRP A 157 8.74 6.51 12.92
N ILE A 158 9.17 5.84 11.85
CA ILE A 158 9.66 4.46 11.90
C ILE A 158 10.88 4.36 12.81
N GLN A 159 11.83 5.30 12.71
CA GLN A 159 13.03 5.33 13.51
C GLN A 159 12.71 5.50 15.01
N GLN A 160 11.76 6.37 15.34
CA GLN A 160 11.30 6.54 16.72
C GLN A 160 10.64 5.25 17.29
N GLN A 161 9.82 4.57 16.48
CA GLN A 161 9.21 3.30 16.88
C GLN A 161 10.26 2.21 17.15
N GLN A 162 11.28 2.12 16.32
CA GLN A 162 12.38 1.17 16.51
C GLN A 162 13.17 1.46 17.79
N GLN A 163 13.45 2.73 18.08
CA GLN A 163 14.13 3.13 19.32
C GLN A 163 13.29 2.80 20.56
N GLN A 164 11.98 3.05 20.53
CA GLN A 164 11.09 2.69 21.63
C GLN A 164 11.05 1.17 21.89
N GLN A 165 11.03 0.36 20.83
CA GLN A 165 11.06 -1.10 20.96
C GLN A 165 12.38 -1.59 21.54
N GLN A 166 13.53 -1.03 21.13
CA GLN A 166 14.84 -1.36 21.69
C GLN A 166 14.93 -0.99 23.16
N ASN A 167 14.46 0.20 23.54
CA ASN A 167 14.45 0.64 24.92
C ASN A 167 13.54 -0.24 25.79
N SER A 168 12.34 -0.59 25.34
CA SER A 168 11.45 -1.47 26.09
C SER A 168 12.01 -2.89 26.25
N ALA A 169 12.76 -3.40 25.28
CA ALA A 169 13.45 -4.68 25.39
C ALA A 169 14.61 -4.63 26.42
N LEU A 170 15.33 -3.52 26.47
CA LEU A 170 16.42 -3.31 27.46
C LEU A 170 15.86 -3.20 28.89
N PHE A 171 14.76 -2.46 29.10
CA PHE A 171 14.13 -2.31 30.42
C PHE A 171 13.39 -3.59 30.84
N GLY A 172 12.80 -4.35 29.92
CA GLY A 172 12.14 -5.63 30.21
C GLY A 172 13.15 -6.70 30.70
N ASN A 173 14.34 -6.76 30.12
CA ASN A 173 15.41 -7.64 30.58
C ASN A 173 15.98 -7.21 31.94
N SER A 174 16.07 -5.92 32.22
CA SER A 174 16.55 -5.40 33.52
C SER A 174 15.58 -5.74 34.66
N ALA A 175 14.29 -5.73 34.42
CA ALA A 175 13.29 -6.10 35.43
C ALA A 175 13.29 -7.60 35.77
N LEU A 176 13.62 -8.46 34.83
CA LEU A 176 13.78 -9.90 35.07
C LEU A 176 15.05 -10.24 35.87
N PHE A 177 16.12 -9.43 35.77
CA PHE A 177 17.36 -9.61 36.54
C PHE A 177 17.24 -9.14 37.99
N SER A 178 16.32 -8.20 38.30
CA SER A 178 16.10 -7.70 39.64
C SER A 178 15.13 -8.56 40.48
N MET A 179 14.41 -9.50 39.88
CA MET A 179 13.51 -10.43 40.58
C MET A 179 14.17 -11.79 40.94
N GLY A 180 15.42 -12.01 40.54
CA GLY A 180 16.16 -13.27 40.78
C GLY A 180 17.14 -13.26 41.96
N GLY A 181 17.13 -12.21 42.82
CA GLY A 181 18.15 -11.96 43.81
C GLY A 181 17.81 -12.19 45.29
N ASP A 182 16.60 -12.64 45.63
CA ASP A 182 16.23 -12.86 47.03
C ASP A 182 15.53 -14.21 47.22
N ALA A 183 16.34 -15.29 47.20
CA ALA A 183 15.88 -16.59 47.71
C ALA A 183 17.12 -17.45 48.08
N GLU A 184 17.90 -17.00 49.08
CA GLU A 184 18.77 -17.88 49.87
C GLU A 184 19.00 -17.19 51.22
N ALA A 185 18.33 -17.64 52.27
CA ALA A 185 18.83 -17.79 53.65
C ALA A 185 17.66 -18.05 54.61
N GLY A 186 17.65 -19.22 55.19
CA GLY A 186 16.76 -19.52 56.34
C GLY A 186 16.57 -21.00 56.56
N GLU A 187 17.63 -21.79 56.67
CA GLU A 187 17.60 -23.03 57.46
C GLU A 187 17.73 -22.65 58.93
N GLU A 188 16.71 -22.84 59.70
CA GLU A 188 16.80 -22.99 61.14
C GLU A 188 16.25 -24.36 61.55
N GLU A 189 17.16 -25.14 62.11
CA GLU A 189 16.94 -26.36 62.86
C GLU A 189 16.05 -26.07 64.07
N GLU A 190 15.04 -26.86 64.34
CA GLU A 190 14.57 -27.15 65.70
C GLU A 190 14.27 -28.63 65.85
N GLU A 191 15.10 -29.28 66.69
CA GLU A 191 14.82 -30.49 67.41
C GLU A 191 13.64 -30.32 68.37
N TYR A 192 12.71 -31.23 68.40
CA TYR A 192 12.21 -32.05 69.51
C TYR A 192 11.08 -32.96 69.05
#